data_0b9fa3d0742ed755e6e33da79ff3fd47
#
_entry.id   0b9fa3d0742ed755e6e33da79ff3fd47
#
_cell.length_a   1.000
_cell.length_b   1.000
_cell.length_c   1.000
_cell.angle_alpha   90.00
_cell.angle_beta   90.00
_cell.angle_gamma   90.00
#
_symmetry.space_group_name_H-M   'P 1'
#
loop_
_entity.id
_entity.type
_entity.pdbx_description
1 polymer ?
#
loop_
_entity_poly.entity_id
_entity_poly.type
_entity_poly.pdbx_seq_one_letter_code
_entity_poly.pdbx_strand_id
1 'polypeptide(L)'
;FRRVLFRSAYNEKKLDIHAPIHVYVEDLDENGNLVKTMVETSVGRLMVNEFVPKEIGYVNEVLGKKSLRDIIGRVIKACGVARTAQFLDDIKNLGYYMAFKGGLSFNLADVLIPPEKDELVQKGYDEVEQIMDNYNMGFITNNERYNQIIDTWTHVNSNLSNILIKQLTADNDGFNSIYMMMDSGARGSKEQIRQLSGMRGLMAKPQKSGAEGGQIIENPILSNFKEGLSVLEYFISTHGA
;
A
#
# COMPACT_ATOMS: atom_id res chain seq x y z
N PHE A 1 30.64 -11.49 -17.41
CA PHE A 1 31.70 -10.49 -17.16
C PHE A 1 31.12 -9.08 -16.97
N ARG A 2 30.11 -8.72 -17.73
CA ARG A 2 29.53 -7.37 -17.72
C ARG A 2 28.65 -7.09 -16.50
N ARG A 3 28.00 -8.10 -15.91
CA ARG A 3 27.22 -7.96 -14.67
C ARG A 3 28.08 -7.48 -13.49
N VAL A 4 29.30 -7.99 -13.39
CA VAL A 4 30.27 -7.57 -12.36
C VAL A 4 30.67 -6.10 -12.53
N LEU A 5 30.81 -5.61 -13.76
CA LEU A 5 31.14 -4.21 -14.04
C LEU A 5 30.06 -3.24 -13.56
N PHE A 6 28.77 -3.56 -13.80
CA PHE A 6 27.65 -2.74 -13.34
C PHE A 6 27.59 -2.70 -11.80
N ARG A 7 27.81 -3.85 -11.14
CA ARG A 7 27.85 -3.92 -9.68
C ARG A 7 29.02 -3.13 -9.10
N SER A 8 30.20 -3.21 -9.70
CA SER A 8 31.36 -2.40 -9.31
C SER A 8 31.11 -0.91 -9.48
N ALA A 9 30.55 -0.49 -10.63
CA ALA A 9 30.21 0.89 -10.89
C ALA A 9 29.15 1.43 -9.89
N TYR A 10 28.17 0.61 -9.54
CA TYR A 10 27.19 0.95 -8.49
C TYR A 10 27.86 1.07 -7.12
N ASN A 11 28.74 0.15 -6.73
CA ASN A 11 29.46 0.20 -5.46
C ASN A 11 30.39 1.42 -5.36
N GLU A 12 30.97 1.84 -6.48
CA GLU A 12 31.79 3.05 -6.60
C GLU A 12 30.94 4.35 -6.71
N LYS A 13 29.61 4.25 -6.61
CA LYS A 13 28.66 5.38 -6.77
C LYS A 13 28.76 6.12 -8.11
N LYS A 14 29.27 5.46 -9.15
CA LYS A 14 29.32 5.99 -10.51
C LYS A 14 28.02 5.73 -11.30
N LEU A 15 27.20 4.83 -10.80
CA LEU A 15 25.93 4.42 -11.42
C LEU A 15 24.84 4.32 -10.37
N ASP A 16 23.69 4.91 -10.69
CA ASP A 16 22.50 4.84 -9.84
C ASP A 16 21.79 3.49 -9.97
N ILE A 17 21.06 3.07 -8.92
CA ILE A 17 20.30 1.82 -8.91
C ILE A 17 19.17 1.81 -9.93
N HIS A 18 18.62 2.98 -10.27
CA HIS A 18 17.55 3.17 -11.25
C HIS A 18 18.06 3.43 -12.68
N ALA A 19 19.38 3.59 -12.86
CA ALA A 19 19.96 3.88 -14.17
C ALA A 19 19.57 2.81 -15.20
N PRO A 20 19.05 3.22 -16.38
CA PRO A 20 18.77 2.29 -17.48
C PRO A 20 20.06 1.74 -18.06
N ILE A 21 20.13 0.43 -18.22
CA ILE A 21 21.27 -0.29 -18.75
C ILE A 21 20.83 -1.34 -19.76
N HIS A 22 21.69 -1.66 -20.70
CA HIS A 22 21.47 -2.74 -21.66
C HIS A 22 22.37 -3.93 -21.29
N VAL A 23 21.75 -5.08 -21.05
CA VAL A 23 22.45 -6.30 -20.61
C VAL A 23 22.10 -7.45 -21.53
N TYR A 24 23.10 -8.25 -21.88
CA TYR A 24 22.83 -9.54 -22.52
C TYR A 24 22.35 -10.53 -21.46
N VAL A 25 21.16 -11.05 -21.66
CA VAL A 25 20.55 -12.10 -20.85
C VAL A 25 20.58 -13.39 -21.62
N GLU A 26 20.96 -14.47 -20.94
CA GLU A 26 20.85 -15.84 -21.45
C GLU A 26 19.50 -16.37 -21.01
N ASP A 27 18.58 -16.57 -21.93
CA ASP A 27 17.29 -17.15 -21.69
C ASP A 27 17.10 -18.43 -22.52
N LEU A 28 16.20 -19.30 -22.09
CA LEU A 28 15.90 -20.53 -22.82
C LEU A 28 14.78 -20.23 -23.84
N ASP A 29 15.00 -20.57 -25.11
CA ASP A 29 13.93 -20.52 -26.11
C ASP A 29 12.89 -21.66 -25.88
N GLU A 30 11.81 -21.66 -26.67
CA GLU A 30 10.78 -22.69 -26.63
C GLU A 30 11.34 -24.12 -26.93
N ASN A 31 12.51 -24.23 -27.52
CA ASN A 31 13.19 -25.46 -27.83
C ASN A 31 14.26 -25.86 -26.80
N GLY A 32 14.42 -25.06 -25.73
CA GLY A 32 15.41 -25.31 -24.68
C GLY A 32 16.84 -24.88 -25.02
N ASN A 33 17.07 -24.12 -26.10
CA ASN A 33 18.36 -23.61 -26.45
C ASN A 33 18.64 -22.28 -25.74
N LEU A 34 19.88 -22.05 -25.31
CA LEU A 34 20.33 -20.79 -24.71
C LEU A 34 20.43 -19.70 -25.80
N VAL A 35 19.53 -18.74 -25.75
CA VAL A 35 19.56 -17.57 -26.63
C VAL A 35 20.03 -16.35 -25.84
N LYS A 36 20.97 -15.59 -26.43
CA LYS A 36 21.45 -14.33 -25.85
C LYS A 36 20.64 -13.16 -26.41
N THR A 37 19.78 -12.60 -25.62
CA THR A 37 18.98 -11.42 -25.98
C THR A 37 19.50 -10.19 -25.26
N MET A 38 19.55 -9.05 -25.96
CA MET A 38 19.83 -7.78 -25.33
C MET A 38 18.55 -7.21 -24.73
N VAL A 39 18.54 -6.98 -23.43
CA VAL A 39 17.38 -6.49 -22.69
C VAL A 39 17.72 -5.15 -22.04
N GLU A 40 16.85 -4.16 -22.21
CA GLU A 40 16.90 -2.92 -21.46
C GLU A 40 16.33 -3.16 -20.07
N THR A 41 17.09 -2.79 -19.04
CA THR A 41 16.76 -3.05 -17.62
C THR A 41 17.39 -1.97 -16.73
N SER A 42 17.24 -2.10 -15.43
CA SER A 42 17.94 -1.25 -14.46
C SER A 42 18.95 -2.02 -13.64
N VAL A 43 19.89 -1.30 -13.03
CA VAL A 43 20.90 -1.90 -12.13
C VAL A 43 20.25 -2.68 -10.99
N GLY A 44 19.19 -2.13 -10.39
CA GLY A 44 18.43 -2.81 -9.30
C GLY A 44 17.83 -4.14 -9.73
N ARG A 45 17.20 -4.19 -10.92
CA ARG A 45 16.65 -5.45 -11.47
C ARG A 45 17.76 -6.46 -11.76
N LEU A 46 18.90 -6.01 -12.26
CA LEU A 46 20.05 -6.88 -12.47
C LEU A 46 20.53 -7.51 -11.16
N MET A 47 20.61 -6.74 -10.07
CA MET A 47 21.00 -7.23 -8.75
C MET A 47 20.03 -8.26 -8.20
N VAL A 48 18.74 -8.08 -8.36
CA VAL A 48 17.73 -9.07 -7.96
C VAL A 48 17.88 -10.37 -8.78
N ASN A 49 18.10 -10.25 -10.08
CA ASN A 49 18.27 -11.41 -10.97
C ASN A 49 19.56 -12.21 -10.71
N GLU A 50 20.49 -11.72 -9.90
CA GLU A 50 21.62 -12.53 -9.44
C GLU A 50 21.19 -13.72 -8.57
N PHE A 51 20.05 -13.56 -7.86
CA PHE A 51 19.52 -14.56 -6.94
C PHE A 51 18.41 -15.42 -7.58
N VAL A 52 17.77 -14.91 -8.65
CA VAL A 52 16.70 -15.66 -9.36
C VAL A 52 17.33 -16.89 -10.04
N PRO A 53 16.76 -18.09 -9.82
CA PRO A 53 17.22 -19.30 -10.50
C PRO A 53 17.11 -19.17 -12.02
N LYS A 54 18.10 -19.69 -12.75
CA LYS A 54 18.16 -19.58 -14.22
C LYS A 54 16.99 -20.26 -14.93
N GLU A 55 16.40 -21.26 -14.32
CA GLU A 55 15.27 -22.04 -14.83
C GLU A 55 13.99 -21.21 -14.97
N ILE A 56 13.92 -20.04 -14.31
CA ILE A 56 12.78 -19.13 -14.36
C ILE A 56 12.90 -18.12 -15.50
N GLY A 57 14.13 -17.89 -15.98
CA GLY A 57 14.46 -16.83 -16.90
C GLY A 57 14.68 -15.48 -16.21
N TYR A 58 14.91 -14.43 -17.03
CA TYR A 58 15.19 -13.09 -16.53
C TYR A 58 13.89 -12.36 -16.15
N VAL A 59 13.83 -11.86 -14.92
CA VAL A 59 12.69 -11.09 -14.40
C VAL A 59 12.94 -9.59 -14.62
N ASN A 60 12.17 -8.94 -15.50
CA ASN A 60 12.30 -7.54 -15.86
C ASN A 60 11.06 -6.70 -15.49
N GLU A 61 10.41 -7.05 -14.40
CA GLU A 61 9.23 -6.35 -13.90
C GLU A 61 9.49 -5.70 -12.53
N VAL A 62 8.58 -4.80 -12.13
CA VAL A 62 8.62 -4.21 -10.77
C VAL A 62 8.11 -5.25 -9.78
N LEU A 63 8.95 -5.58 -8.80
CA LEU A 63 8.66 -6.61 -7.82
C LEU A 63 7.86 -6.06 -6.64
N GLY A 64 6.53 -6.03 -6.81
CA GLY A 64 5.59 -5.85 -5.70
C GLY A 64 5.24 -7.19 -5.02
N LYS A 65 4.41 -7.13 -3.99
CA LYS A 65 3.98 -8.32 -3.23
C LYS A 65 3.36 -9.42 -4.11
N LYS A 66 2.56 -9.03 -5.12
CA LYS A 66 1.89 -9.99 -6.03
C LYS A 66 2.92 -10.65 -6.96
N SER A 67 3.74 -9.85 -7.65
CA SER A 67 4.76 -10.35 -8.57
C SER A 67 5.75 -11.27 -7.86
N LEU A 68 6.18 -10.92 -6.66
CA LEU A 68 7.09 -11.76 -5.88
C LEU A 68 6.44 -13.12 -5.52
N ARG A 69 5.17 -13.13 -5.15
CA ARG A 69 4.41 -14.37 -4.89
C ARG A 69 4.35 -15.26 -6.13
N ASP A 70 4.10 -14.67 -7.30
CA ASP A 70 4.02 -15.41 -8.56
C ASP A 70 5.39 -16.01 -8.94
N ILE A 71 6.47 -15.25 -8.74
CA ILE A 71 7.85 -15.74 -8.95
C ILE A 71 8.15 -16.91 -8.01
N ILE A 72 7.84 -16.78 -6.71
CA ILE A 72 8.04 -17.86 -5.73
C ILE A 72 7.29 -19.13 -6.18
N GLY A 73 6.05 -18.98 -6.65
CA GLY A 73 5.27 -20.11 -7.18
C GLY A 73 5.93 -20.78 -8.38
N ARG A 74 6.53 -20.01 -9.29
CA ARG A 74 7.31 -20.50 -10.44
C ARG A 74 8.57 -21.21 -9.98
N VAL A 75 9.32 -20.62 -9.01
CA VAL A 75 10.56 -21.22 -8.46
C VAL A 75 10.27 -22.57 -7.80
N ILE A 76 9.21 -22.69 -6.99
CA ILE A 76 8.83 -23.95 -6.36
C ILE A 76 8.56 -25.05 -7.42
N LYS A 77 7.84 -24.70 -8.49
CA LYS A 77 7.49 -25.65 -9.56
C LYS A 77 8.72 -26.08 -10.38
N ALA A 78 9.63 -25.15 -10.66
CA ALA A 78 10.80 -25.43 -11.53
C ALA A 78 11.98 -26.04 -10.77
N CYS A 79 12.26 -25.57 -9.56
CA CYS A 79 13.51 -25.88 -8.84
C CYS A 79 13.29 -26.70 -7.55
N GLY A 80 12.03 -26.91 -7.13
CA GLY A 80 11.71 -27.62 -5.90
C GLY A 80 11.94 -26.80 -4.61
N VAL A 81 11.57 -27.38 -3.47
CA VAL A 81 11.47 -26.68 -2.18
C VAL A 81 12.83 -26.20 -1.65
N ALA A 82 13.86 -27.04 -1.74
CA ALA A 82 15.18 -26.71 -1.19
C ALA A 82 15.81 -25.46 -1.86
N ARG A 83 15.76 -25.38 -3.19
CA ARG A 83 16.27 -24.24 -3.94
C ARG A 83 15.42 -22.99 -3.72
N THR A 84 14.11 -23.17 -3.55
CA THR A 84 13.20 -22.05 -3.20
C THR A 84 13.52 -21.48 -1.83
N ALA A 85 13.80 -22.30 -0.84
CA ALA A 85 14.18 -21.81 0.50
C ALA A 85 15.46 -20.94 0.43
N GLN A 86 16.47 -21.39 -0.31
CA GLN A 86 17.70 -20.61 -0.53
C GLN A 86 17.40 -19.28 -1.25
N PHE A 87 16.58 -19.31 -2.31
CA PHE A 87 16.16 -18.09 -3.02
C PHE A 87 15.46 -17.08 -2.11
N LEU A 88 14.56 -17.56 -1.23
CA LEU A 88 13.88 -16.70 -0.26
C LEU A 88 14.82 -16.08 0.76
N ASP A 89 15.81 -16.84 1.24
CA ASP A 89 16.83 -16.31 2.15
C ASP A 89 17.70 -15.27 1.46
N ASP A 90 18.10 -15.50 0.22
CA ASP A 90 18.90 -14.57 -0.56
C ASP A 90 18.15 -13.25 -0.83
N ILE A 91 16.89 -13.32 -1.25
CA ILE A 91 16.03 -12.13 -1.47
C ILE A 91 15.75 -11.37 -0.15
N LYS A 92 15.52 -12.08 0.95
CA LYS A 92 15.37 -11.48 2.27
C LYS A 92 16.63 -10.71 2.68
N ASN A 93 17.80 -11.33 2.53
CA ASN A 93 19.08 -10.71 2.88
C ASN A 93 19.39 -9.51 1.99
N LEU A 94 19.09 -9.60 0.69
CA LEU A 94 19.19 -8.47 -0.24
C LEU A 94 18.28 -7.32 0.21
N GLY A 95 17.03 -7.62 0.58
CA GLY A 95 16.07 -6.62 1.07
C GLY A 95 16.57 -5.88 2.30
N TYR A 96 17.07 -6.60 3.31
CA TYR A 96 17.64 -5.99 4.51
C TYR A 96 18.89 -5.15 4.20
N TYR A 97 19.77 -5.65 3.35
CA TYR A 97 20.96 -4.90 2.92
C TYR A 97 20.59 -3.59 2.21
N MET A 98 19.61 -3.64 1.31
CA MET A 98 19.16 -2.45 0.56
C MET A 98 18.43 -1.46 1.45
N ALA A 99 17.61 -1.91 2.38
CA ALA A 99 16.94 -1.06 3.38
C ALA A 99 17.98 -0.35 4.28
N PHE A 100 18.98 -1.07 4.74
CA PHE A 100 20.11 -0.49 5.51
C PHE A 100 20.89 0.53 4.68
N LYS A 101 21.24 0.18 3.45
CA LYS A 101 22.02 1.07 2.56
C LYS A 101 21.24 2.32 2.15
N GLY A 102 19.93 2.19 1.95
CA GLY A 102 19.00 3.30 1.66
C GLY A 102 18.69 4.18 2.87
N GLY A 103 19.03 3.75 4.09
CA GLY A 103 18.72 4.48 5.32
C GLY A 103 17.22 4.62 5.56
N LEU A 104 16.43 3.61 5.16
CA LEU A 104 14.98 3.65 5.27
C LEU A 104 14.54 3.64 6.73
N SER A 105 13.89 4.70 7.15
CA SER A 105 13.29 4.85 8.47
C SER A 105 11.97 5.57 8.34
N PHE A 106 11.13 5.50 9.37
CA PHE A 106 9.89 6.27 9.43
C PHE A 106 9.68 6.85 10.82
N ASN A 107 8.97 7.95 10.88
CA ASN A 107 8.56 8.58 12.14
C ASN A 107 7.10 9.04 12.06
N LEU A 108 6.59 9.59 13.15
CA LEU A 108 5.22 10.09 13.19
C LEU A 108 4.99 11.32 12.29
N ALA A 109 6.05 12.06 11.93
CA ALA A 109 5.95 13.19 11.02
C ALA A 109 5.64 12.77 9.58
N ASP A 110 6.09 11.57 9.17
CA ASP A 110 5.83 11.02 7.82
C ASP A 110 4.35 10.67 7.59
N VAL A 111 3.57 10.60 8.67
CA VAL A 111 2.10 10.47 8.62
C VAL A 111 1.52 11.87 8.35
N LEU A 112 1.23 12.18 7.09
CA LEU A 112 0.68 13.48 6.71
C LEU A 112 -0.84 13.50 6.93
N ILE A 113 -1.34 14.60 7.52
CA ILE A 113 -2.77 14.85 7.63
C ILE A 113 -3.13 15.86 6.53
N PRO A 114 -4.11 15.56 5.65
CA PRO A 114 -4.53 16.49 4.62
C PRO A 114 -5.07 17.79 5.23
N PRO A 115 -4.60 18.97 4.80
CA PRO A 115 -5.14 20.25 5.28
C PRO A 115 -6.60 20.46 4.89
N GLU A 116 -7.07 19.81 3.81
CA GLU A 116 -8.46 19.85 3.35
C GLU A 116 -9.44 19.04 4.22
N LYS A 117 -8.93 18.31 5.23
CA LYS A 117 -9.74 17.46 6.11
C LYS A 117 -10.89 18.23 6.77
N ASP A 118 -10.57 19.36 7.40
CA ASP A 118 -11.54 20.14 8.15
C ASP A 118 -12.66 20.70 7.25
N GLU A 119 -12.29 21.15 6.05
CA GLU A 119 -13.28 21.63 5.06
C GLU A 119 -14.21 20.50 4.58
N LEU A 120 -13.65 19.31 4.31
CA LEU A 120 -14.45 18.15 3.89
C LEU A 120 -15.39 17.67 4.99
N VAL A 121 -14.93 17.67 6.22
CA VAL A 121 -15.74 17.30 7.39
C VAL A 121 -16.87 18.32 7.59
N GLN A 122 -16.57 19.61 7.45
CA GLN A 122 -17.60 20.65 7.59
C GLN A 122 -18.67 20.51 6.51
N LYS A 123 -18.30 20.28 5.24
CA LYS A 123 -19.28 19.99 4.17
C LYS A 123 -20.15 18.76 4.50
N GLY A 124 -19.55 17.73 5.07
CA GLY A 124 -20.29 16.56 5.52
C GLY A 124 -21.34 16.91 6.61
N TYR A 125 -21.00 17.76 7.56
CA TYR A 125 -21.95 18.23 8.56
C TYR A 125 -23.08 19.08 7.95
N ASP A 126 -22.76 19.98 7.02
CA ASP A 126 -23.75 20.82 6.34
C ASP A 126 -24.76 19.97 5.55
N GLU A 127 -24.30 18.92 4.89
CA GLU A 127 -25.16 17.94 4.20
C GLU A 127 -26.04 17.15 5.19
N VAL A 128 -25.47 16.71 6.31
CA VAL A 128 -26.22 15.99 7.35
C VAL A 128 -27.30 16.88 7.97
N GLU A 129 -27.02 18.17 8.18
CA GLU A 129 -28.01 19.14 8.68
C GLU A 129 -29.20 19.28 7.71
N GLN A 130 -28.93 19.38 6.40
CA GLN A 130 -30.00 19.42 5.37
C GLN A 130 -30.85 18.14 5.38
N ILE A 131 -30.21 16.96 5.54
CA ILE A 131 -30.92 15.68 5.64
C ILE A 131 -31.85 15.66 6.88
N MET A 132 -31.33 16.16 8.01
CA MET A 132 -32.10 16.26 9.25
C MET A 132 -33.29 17.23 9.11
N ASP A 133 -33.11 18.35 8.43
CA ASP A 133 -34.19 19.31 8.15
C ASP A 133 -35.27 18.68 7.28
N ASN A 134 -34.89 17.97 6.22
CA ASN A 134 -35.81 17.24 5.35
C ASN A 134 -36.63 16.19 6.15
N TYR A 135 -35.96 15.50 7.07
CA TYR A 135 -36.63 14.55 7.96
C TYR A 135 -37.63 15.26 8.92
N ASN A 136 -37.21 16.35 9.54
CA ASN A 136 -38.03 17.13 10.45
C ASN A 136 -39.25 17.73 9.76
N MET A 137 -39.13 18.11 8.48
CA MET A 137 -40.25 18.59 7.64
C MET A 137 -41.12 17.44 7.15
N GLY A 138 -40.77 16.18 7.37
CA GLY A 138 -41.56 15.02 6.97
C GLY A 138 -41.40 14.62 5.50
N PHE A 139 -40.40 15.13 4.79
CA PHE A 139 -40.17 14.81 3.37
C PHE A 139 -39.52 13.44 3.17
N ILE A 140 -38.81 12.94 4.17
CA ILE A 140 -38.14 11.65 4.12
C ILE A 140 -38.44 10.80 5.36
N THR A 141 -38.39 9.48 5.20
CA THR A 141 -38.57 8.51 6.30
C THR A 141 -37.32 8.39 7.14
N ASN A 142 -37.42 7.81 8.34
CA ASN A 142 -36.26 7.58 9.21
C ASN A 142 -35.23 6.64 8.56
N ASN A 143 -35.66 5.64 7.77
CA ASN A 143 -34.72 4.75 7.06
C ASN A 143 -33.96 5.48 5.95
N GLU A 144 -34.66 6.38 5.20
CA GLU A 144 -34.00 7.20 4.18
C GLU A 144 -33.01 8.17 4.81
N ARG A 145 -33.41 8.85 5.90
CA ARG A 145 -32.49 9.70 6.67
C ARG A 145 -31.24 8.95 7.08
N TYR A 146 -31.39 7.79 7.70
CA TYR A 146 -30.27 6.94 8.14
C TYR A 146 -29.35 6.57 6.97
N ASN A 147 -29.90 6.09 5.85
CA ASN A 147 -29.13 5.71 4.70
C ASN A 147 -28.39 6.90 4.07
N GLN A 148 -29.04 8.06 3.95
CA GLN A 148 -28.42 9.26 3.40
C GLN A 148 -27.25 9.75 4.27
N ILE A 149 -27.38 9.73 5.59
CA ILE A 149 -26.29 10.09 6.51
C ILE A 149 -25.10 9.14 6.35
N ILE A 150 -25.34 7.84 6.27
CA ILE A 150 -24.27 6.83 6.06
C ILE A 150 -23.58 7.07 4.71
N ASP A 151 -24.34 7.35 3.66
CA ASP A 151 -23.79 7.62 2.32
C ASP A 151 -22.95 8.89 2.31
N THR A 152 -23.41 9.98 2.92
CA THR A 152 -22.64 11.23 3.07
C THR A 152 -21.29 10.98 3.73
N TRP A 153 -21.26 10.32 4.88
CA TRP A 153 -20.00 10.04 5.58
C TRP A 153 -19.11 9.06 4.83
N THR A 154 -19.70 8.13 4.09
CA THR A 154 -18.92 7.21 3.22
C THR A 154 -18.26 7.99 2.09
N HIS A 155 -18.96 8.93 1.47
CA HIS A 155 -18.40 9.79 0.42
C HIS A 155 -17.31 10.72 0.94
N VAL A 156 -17.52 11.38 2.08
CA VAL A 156 -16.50 12.23 2.73
C VAL A 156 -15.24 11.42 3.00
N ASN A 157 -15.39 10.23 3.57
CA ASN A 157 -14.28 9.33 3.89
C ASN A 157 -13.50 8.85 2.64
N SER A 158 -14.23 8.52 1.57
CA SER A 158 -13.62 8.14 0.28
C SER A 158 -12.85 9.29 -0.36
N ASN A 159 -13.43 10.49 -0.37
CA ASN A 159 -12.79 11.69 -0.91
C ASN A 159 -11.52 12.04 -0.14
N LEU A 160 -11.60 12.03 1.19
CA LEU A 160 -10.44 12.27 2.06
C LEU A 160 -9.34 11.23 1.82
N SER A 161 -9.71 9.96 1.65
CA SER A 161 -8.77 8.87 1.33
C SER A 161 -8.04 9.10 0.00
N ASN A 162 -8.76 9.56 -1.02
CA ASN A 162 -8.17 9.84 -2.33
C ASN A 162 -7.20 11.03 -2.29
N ILE A 163 -7.55 12.08 -1.56
CA ILE A 163 -6.66 13.25 -1.35
C ILE A 163 -5.41 12.83 -0.60
N LEU A 164 -5.58 12.08 0.49
CA LEU A 164 -4.48 11.57 1.30
C LEU A 164 -3.47 10.74 0.47
N ILE A 165 -3.96 9.80 -0.32
CA ILE A 165 -3.08 8.98 -1.16
C ILE A 165 -2.33 9.84 -2.19
N LYS A 166 -3.00 10.82 -2.81
CA LYS A 166 -2.35 11.76 -3.74
C LYS A 166 -1.25 12.58 -3.06
N GLN A 167 -1.50 13.08 -1.85
CA GLN A 167 -0.50 13.84 -1.10
C GLN A 167 0.70 12.97 -0.71
N LEU A 168 0.47 11.76 -0.18
CA LEU A 168 1.53 10.82 0.15
C LEU A 168 2.36 10.41 -1.07
N THR A 169 1.73 10.28 -2.25
CA THR A 169 2.43 9.96 -3.49
C THR A 169 3.31 11.12 -3.97
N ALA A 170 2.88 12.36 -3.72
CA ALA A 170 3.64 13.55 -4.13
C ALA A 170 4.70 13.97 -3.09
N ASP A 171 4.59 13.51 -1.86
CA ASP A 171 5.53 13.85 -0.79
C ASP A 171 6.90 13.24 -1.05
N ASN A 172 7.95 14.06 -0.87
CA ASN A 172 9.35 13.69 -1.11
C ASN A 172 9.58 13.00 -2.48
N ASP A 173 8.90 13.45 -3.54
CA ASP A 173 8.99 12.86 -4.88
C ASP A 173 8.66 11.35 -4.91
N GLY A 174 7.73 10.92 -4.06
CA GLY A 174 7.32 9.51 -3.91
C GLY A 174 8.14 8.70 -2.90
N PHE A 175 9.08 9.32 -2.19
CA PHE A 175 9.93 8.67 -1.18
C PHE A 175 9.42 8.85 0.26
N ASN A 176 8.13 9.13 0.45
CA ASN A 176 7.53 9.05 1.78
C ASN A 176 7.59 7.60 2.28
N SER A 177 8.17 7.37 3.47
CA SER A 177 8.43 6.03 4.00
C SER A 177 7.17 5.20 4.20
N ILE A 178 6.07 5.83 4.61
CA ILE A 178 4.77 5.16 4.80
C ILE A 178 4.16 4.79 3.45
N TYR A 179 4.25 5.69 2.47
CA TYR A 179 3.81 5.42 1.10
C TYR A 179 4.57 4.26 0.49
N MET A 180 5.91 4.24 0.60
CA MET A 180 6.74 3.16 0.08
C MET A 180 6.38 1.80 0.70
N MET A 181 6.13 1.73 2.02
CA MET A 181 5.71 0.48 2.68
C MET A 181 4.37 -0.01 2.16
N MET A 182 3.42 0.88 1.93
CA MET A 182 2.10 0.54 1.40
C MET A 182 2.16 0.13 -0.06
N ASP A 183 2.85 0.90 -0.91
CA ASP A 183 2.91 0.69 -2.35
C ASP A 183 3.64 -0.61 -2.70
N SER A 184 4.75 -0.88 -2.03
CA SER A 184 5.46 -2.17 -2.17
C SER A 184 4.65 -3.37 -1.67
N GLY A 185 3.61 -3.14 -0.86
CA GLY A 185 2.82 -4.18 -0.21
C GLY A 185 3.55 -4.90 0.93
N ALA A 186 4.66 -4.33 1.41
CA ALA A 186 5.42 -4.90 2.52
C ALA A 186 4.62 -4.86 3.82
N ARG A 187 4.05 -3.71 4.16
CA ARG A 187 3.20 -3.52 5.34
C ARG A 187 2.25 -2.35 5.14
N GLY A 188 1.06 -2.48 5.74
CA GLY A 188 0.03 -1.45 5.67
C GLY A 188 -0.85 -1.58 4.42
N SER A 189 -2.13 -1.28 4.59
CA SER A 189 -3.09 -1.14 3.52
C SER A 189 -3.52 0.32 3.41
N LYS A 190 -4.14 0.69 2.30
CA LYS A 190 -4.73 2.04 2.13
C LYS A 190 -5.69 2.37 3.26
N GLU A 191 -6.46 1.39 3.70
CA GLU A 191 -7.41 1.51 4.81
C GLU A 191 -6.72 1.84 6.13
N GLN A 192 -5.62 1.16 6.45
CA GLN A 192 -4.84 1.43 7.66
C GLN A 192 -4.22 2.83 7.66
N ILE A 193 -3.69 3.27 6.51
CA ILE A 193 -3.14 4.62 6.37
C ILE A 193 -4.24 5.68 6.48
N ARG A 194 -5.42 5.43 5.92
CA ARG A 194 -6.58 6.30 6.08
C ARG A 194 -6.93 6.51 7.56
N GLN A 195 -6.93 5.44 8.35
CA GLN A 195 -7.20 5.53 9.78
C GLN A 195 -6.08 6.22 10.57
N LEU A 196 -4.84 6.15 10.09
CA LEU A 196 -3.70 6.83 10.72
C LEU A 196 -3.70 8.34 10.46
N SER A 197 -4.08 8.78 9.26
CA SER A 197 -3.85 10.13 8.76
C SER A 197 -5.14 10.88 8.41
N GLY A 198 -6.19 10.17 8.00
CA GLY A 198 -7.46 10.75 7.58
C GLY A 198 -8.48 10.79 8.70
N MET A 199 -9.46 9.92 8.64
CA MET A 199 -10.45 9.69 9.68
C MET A 199 -10.72 8.19 9.83
N ARG A 200 -11.09 7.76 11.03
CA ARG A 200 -11.44 6.36 11.24
C ARG A 200 -12.76 5.98 10.56
N GLY A 201 -13.73 6.91 10.53
CA GLY A 201 -14.98 6.77 9.81
C GLY A 201 -16.08 6.04 10.57
N LEU A 202 -17.01 5.43 9.82
CA LEU A 202 -18.16 4.75 10.36
C LEU A 202 -17.79 3.42 11.01
N MET A 203 -18.44 3.12 12.15
CA MET A 203 -18.24 1.87 12.91
C MET A 203 -19.55 1.08 12.95
N ALA A 204 -19.42 -0.25 12.87
CA ALA A 204 -20.55 -1.15 13.07
C ALA A 204 -20.80 -1.37 14.57
N LYS A 205 -22.07 -1.52 14.96
CA LYS A 205 -22.42 -1.99 16.31
C LYS A 205 -21.98 -3.45 16.48
N PRO A 206 -21.55 -3.86 17.68
CA PRO A 206 -21.24 -5.25 17.95
C PRO A 206 -22.47 -6.12 17.71
N GLN A 207 -22.26 -7.24 17.02
CA GLN A 207 -23.33 -8.19 16.76
C GLN A 207 -23.75 -8.85 18.08
N LYS A 208 -25.03 -8.74 18.43
CA LYS A 208 -25.62 -9.66 19.42
C LYS A 208 -25.81 -10.99 18.72
N SER A 209 -25.43 -12.07 19.40
CA SER A 209 -25.55 -13.45 18.92
C SER A 209 -26.95 -13.69 18.30
N GLY A 210 -27.00 -13.97 16.98
CA GLY A 210 -28.21 -14.33 16.24
C GLY A 210 -28.85 -13.25 15.36
N ALA A 211 -28.29 -12.02 15.26
CA ALA A 211 -28.78 -11.00 14.34
C ALA A 211 -27.93 -10.91 13.07
N GLU A 212 -28.56 -10.96 11.91
CA GLU A 212 -27.91 -10.68 10.62
C GLU A 212 -27.53 -9.21 10.52
N GLY A 213 -26.24 -8.93 10.27
CA GLY A 213 -25.69 -7.62 9.93
C GLY A 213 -25.66 -6.62 11.08
N GLY A 214 -24.48 -6.26 11.54
CA GLY A 214 -24.31 -5.17 12.53
C GLY A 214 -24.77 -3.82 11.96
N GLN A 215 -25.74 -3.17 12.61
CA GLN A 215 -26.18 -1.83 12.25
C GLN A 215 -25.00 -0.85 12.38
N ILE A 216 -24.78 0.00 11.37
CA ILE A 216 -23.74 1.03 11.40
C ILE A 216 -24.16 2.16 12.35
N ILE A 217 -23.20 2.69 13.10
CA ILE A 217 -23.42 3.86 13.97
C ILE A 217 -23.39 5.10 13.08
N GLU A 218 -24.46 5.92 13.16
CA GLU A 218 -24.63 7.11 12.30
C GLU A 218 -23.52 8.16 12.50
N ASN A 219 -23.01 8.29 13.73
CA ASN A 219 -21.92 9.22 14.03
C ASN A 219 -20.56 8.60 13.67
N PRO A 220 -19.84 9.15 12.68
CA PRO A 220 -18.52 8.68 12.34
C PRO A 220 -17.49 9.09 13.38
N ILE A 221 -16.36 8.38 13.42
CA ILE A 221 -15.17 8.80 14.13
C ILE A 221 -14.34 9.67 13.19
N LEU A 222 -14.30 10.98 13.46
CA LEU A 222 -13.62 11.97 12.62
C LEU A 222 -12.12 12.03 12.88
N SER A 223 -11.72 11.71 14.10
CA SER A 223 -10.31 11.69 14.50
C SER A 223 -9.57 10.53 13.85
N ASN A 224 -8.28 10.75 13.64
CA ASN A 224 -7.33 9.72 13.23
C ASN A 224 -6.41 9.33 14.40
N PHE A 225 -5.61 8.28 14.23
CA PHE A 225 -4.72 7.83 15.28
C PHE A 225 -3.56 8.79 15.56
N LYS A 226 -3.14 9.62 14.58
CA LYS A 226 -2.10 10.62 14.79
C LYS A 226 -2.57 11.75 15.68
N GLU A 227 -3.79 12.22 15.51
CA GLU A 227 -4.42 13.26 16.34
C GLU A 227 -4.80 12.74 17.72
N GLY A 228 -5.09 11.45 17.81
CA GLY A 228 -5.66 10.81 18.98
C GLY A 228 -7.19 10.86 19.00
N LEU A 229 -7.81 9.85 19.59
CA LEU A 229 -9.27 9.75 19.71
C LEU A 229 -9.75 10.44 20.98
N SER A 230 -10.90 11.10 20.93
CA SER A 230 -11.62 11.54 22.12
C SER A 230 -12.14 10.34 22.91
N VAL A 231 -12.49 10.55 24.19
CA VAL A 231 -13.00 9.47 25.04
C VAL A 231 -14.24 8.81 24.44
N LEU A 232 -15.17 9.59 23.89
CA LEU A 232 -16.39 9.06 23.25
C LEU A 232 -16.07 8.26 21.99
N GLU A 233 -15.18 8.80 21.13
CA GLU A 233 -14.75 8.11 19.91
C GLU A 233 -14.00 6.82 20.23
N TYR A 234 -13.20 6.80 21.30
CA TYR A 234 -12.54 5.60 21.75
C TYR A 234 -13.57 4.52 22.12
N PHE A 235 -14.58 4.84 22.92
CA PHE A 235 -15.63 3.87 23.28
C PHE A 235 -16.40 3.36 22.07
N ILE A 236 -16.74 4.23 21.10
CA ILE A 236 -17.37 3.81 19.85
C ILE A 236 -16.44 2.87 19.07
N SER A 237 -15.13 3.14 19.09
CA SER A 237 -14.13 2.40 18.32
C SER A 237 -13.80 1.02 18.89
N THR A 238 -13.94 0.79 20.19
CA THR A 238 -13.54 -0.47 20.86
C THR A 238 -14.40 -1.66 20.43
N HIS A 239 -15.59 -1.42 19.90
CA HIS A 239 -16.51 -2.45 19.43
C HIS A 239 -16.42 -2.74 17.93
N GLY A 240 -15.54 -2.04 17.20
CA GLY A 240 -15.38 -2.17 15.75
C GLY A 240 -14.11 -2.90 15.32
N ALA A 241 -13.48 -3.62 16.19
CA ALA A 241 -12.25 -4.39 15.91
C ALA A 241 -12.54 -5.88 15.71
#